data_9d00a94d8b30229ad157691a58822282
#
_entry.id   9d00a94d8b30229ad157691a58822282
#
_cell.length_a   1.000
_cell.length_b   1.000
_cell.length_c   1.000
_cell.angle_alpha   90.00
_cell.angle_beta   90.00
_cell.angle_gamma   90.00
#
_symmetry.space_group_name_H-M   'P 1'
#
loop_
_entity.id
_entity.type
_entity.pdbx_description
1 polymer ?
#
loop_
_entity_poly.entity_id
_entity_poly.type
_entity_poly.pdbx_seq_one_letter_code
_entity_poly.pdbx_strand_id
1 'polypeptide(L)'
;QFDIKLKSQDMYRFNMYQTYTGFHGWFSIIVSIIIFIVAGLTYGGLDITYTVLYIAFGIIFLLYMPVTLWLRSKSALAASEVLRGTLHYLVDENGFTVSQGEESANLPWDQIYKMVATKSNVLVYSTRINAYIIPREQLGEQYKELAKIANEKLPKHRVKMQ
;
A
#
# COMPACT_ATOMS: atom_id res chain seq x y z
N GLN A 1 -17.77 -0.25 -15.10
CA GLN A 1 -17.35 -1.64 -14.85
C GLN A 1 -15.93 -1.84 -15.36
N PHE A 2 -15.08 -2.54 -14.60
CA PHE A 2 -13.69 -2.83 -14.99
C PHE A 2 -13.19 -4.10 -14.30
N ASP A 3 -12.20 -4.73 -14.93
CA ASP A 3 -11.61 -5.99 -14.49
C ASP A 3 -10.21 -5.74 -13.99
N ILE A 4 -9.88 -6.27 -12.81
CA ILE A 4 -8.59 -6.08 -12.15
C ILE A 4 -7.95 -7.42 -11.86
N LYS A 5 -6.69 -7.56 -12.28
CA LYS A 5 -5.83 -8.67 -11.90
C LYS A 5 -4.66 -8.13 -11.08
N LEU A 6 -4.65 -8.46 -9.79
CA LEU A 6 -3.60 -7.99 -8.88
C LEU A 6 -2.26 -8.67 -9.13
N LYS A 7 -1.19 -7.88 -9.04
CA LYS A 7 0.19 -8.33 -9.04
C LYS A 7 0.78 -8.17 -7.62
N SER A 8 1.78 -8.96 -7.29
CA SER A 8 2.50 -8.81 -6.00
C SER A 8 3.06 -7.40 -5.80
N GLN A 9 3.40 -6.71 -6.89
CA GLN A 9 3.89 -5.34 -6.87
C GLN A 9 2.81 -4.34 -6.44
N ASP A 10 1.56 -4.55 -6.81
CA ASP A 10 0.44 -3.68 -6.41
C ASP A 10 0.16 -3.80 -4.91
N MET A 11 0.20 -5.03 -4.39
CA MET A 11 0.11 -5.31 -2.97
C MET A 11 1.31 -4.74 -2.20
N TYR A 12 2.52 -4.84 -2.74
CA TYR A 12 3.71 -4.25 -2.15
C TYR A 12 3.59 -2.73 -2.04
N ARG A 13 3.17 -2.06 -3.11
CA ARG A 13 2.95 -0.60 -3.14
C ARG A 13 1.89 -0.16 -2.13
N PHE A 14 0.81 -0.93 -2.01
CA PHE A 14 -0.21 -0.71 -0.97
C PHE A 14 0.37 -0.85 0.42
N ASN A 15 1.07 -1.94 0.72
CA ASN A 15 1.68 -2.20 2.02
C ASN A 15 2.72 -1.13 2.39
N MET A 16 3.54 -0.69 1.43
CA MET A 16 4.47 0.43 1.61
C MET A 16 3.72 1.72 1.94
N TYR A 17 2.70 2.07 1.16
CA TYR A 17 1.89 3.25 1.42
C TYR A 17 1.27 3.21 2.82
N GLN A 18 0.65 2.08 3.19
CA GLN A 18 0.01 1.90 4.49
C GLN A 18 1.02 2.02 5.64
N THR A 19 2.18 1.40 5.52
CA THR A 19 3.22 1.38 6.55
C THR A 19 3.84 2.77 6.76
N TYR A 20 4.16 3.49 5.67
CA TYR A 20 4.81 4.79 5.74
C TYR A 20 3.84 5.99 5.87
N THR A 21 2.55 5.76 5.75
CA THR A 21 1.53 6.74 6.16
C THR A 21 1.34 6.73 7.68
N GLY A 22 1.69 5.62 8.34
CA GLY A 22 1.70 5.48 9.80
C GLY A 22 3.08 5.69 10.42
N PHE A 23 3.12 5.77 11.75
CA PHE A 23 4.36 5.98 12.51
C PHE A 23 5.34 4.79 12.43
N HIS A 24 4.82 3.57 12.29
CA HIS A 24 5.63 2.35 12.36
C HIS A 24 6.69 2.24 11.26
N GLY A 25 6.40 2.71 10.06
CA GLY A 25 7.37 2.70 8.96
C GLY A 25 8.56 3.63 9.19
N TRP A 26 8.32 4.76 9.86
CA TRP A 26 9.36 5.74 10.15
C TRP A 26 10.31 5.30 11.25
N PHE A 27 9.87 4.42 12.16
CA PHE A 27 10.70 3.95 13.28
C PHE A 27 12.01 3.30 12.79
N SER A 28 11.95 2.40 11.83
CA SER A 28 13.14 1.73 11.29
C SER A 28 14.10 2.71 10.60
N ILE A 29 13.55 3.72 9.92
CA ILE A 29 14.35 4.78 9.27
C ILE A 29 15.05 5.63 10.33
N ILE A 30 14.34 6.05 11.37
CA ILE A 30 14.90 6.87 12.45
C ILE A 30 16.01 6.12 13.17
N VAL A 31 15.79 4.85 13.53
CA VAL A 31 16.81 4.00 14.17
C VAL A 31 18.04 3.85 13.26
N SER A 32 17.84 3.60 11.97
CA SER A 32 18.93 3.49 11.01
C SER A 32 19.75 4.79 10.91
N ILE A 33 19.10 5.96 10.89
CA ILE A 33 19.78 7.26 10.87
C ILE A 33 20.61 7.45 12.15
N ILE A 34 20.07 7.12 13.33
CA ILE A 34 20.80 7.21 14.59
C ILE A 34 22.05 6.33 14.55
N ILE A 35 21.93 5.09 14.08
CA ILE A 35 23.05 4.17 13.94
C ILE A 35 24.15 4.75 13.01
N PHE A 36 23.77 5.34 11.88
CA PHE A 36 24.72 5.96 10.96
C PHE A 36 25.40 7.20 11.56
N ILE A 37 24.67 7.99 12.35
CA ILE A 37 25.27 9.12 13.09
C ILE A 37 26.30 8.61 14.10
N VAL A 38 25.98 7.55 14.86
CA VAL A 38 26.93 6.94 15.80
C VAL A 38 28.16 6.42 15.05
N ALA A 39 27.98 5.75 13.91
CA ALA A 39 29.09 5.30 13.08
C ALA A 39 30.02 6.46 12.67
N GLY A 40 29.43 7.59 12.25
CA GLY A 40 30.20 8.80 11.90
C GLY A 40 30.94 9.45 13.08
N LEU A 41 30.25 9.54 14.22
CA LEU A 41 30.87 10.17 15.44
C LEU A 41 31.99 9.31 16.06
N THR A 42 31.92 8.01 15.91
CA THR A 42 32.93 7.08 16.45
C THR A 42 34.08 6.78 15.48
N TYR A 43 33.94 7.24 14.24
CA TYR A 43 34.97 7.05 13.21
C TYR A 43 36.27 7.72 13.59
N GLY A 44 37.37 6.96 13.58
CA GLY A 44 38.71 7.42 13.97
C GLY A 44 39.00 7.42 15.48
N GLY A 45 37.96 7.29 16.34
CA GLY A 45 38.12 7.14 17.80
C GLY A 45 38.03 5.69 18.28
N LEU A 46 37.43 4.80 17.49
CA LEU A 46 37.31 3.36 17.76
C LEU A 46 37.97 2.56 16.62
N ASP A 47 38.21 1.27 16.90
CA ASP A 47 38.63 0.33 15.84
C ASP A 47 37.65 0.35 14.66
N ILE A 48 38.19 0.29 13.46
CA ILE A 48 37.39 0.34 12.20
C ILE A 48 36.32 -0.74 12.14
N THR A 49 36.55 -1.84 12.84
CA THR A 49 35.57 -2.96 12.93
C THR A 49 34.23 -2.49 13.48
N TYR A 50 34.20 -1.63 14.49
CA TYR A 50 32.97 -1.07 15.06
C TYR A 50 32.22 -0.18 14.06
N THR A 51 32.95 0.63 13.32
CA THR A 51 32.34 1.47 12.27
C THR A 51 31.69 0.60 11.18
N VAL A 52 32.37 -0.45 10.73
CA VAL A 52 31.79 -1.40 9.76
C VAL A 52 30.56 -2.09 10.30
N LEU A 53 30.58 -2.51 11.58
CA LEU A 53 29.41 -3.13 12.23
C LEU A 53 28.22 -2.16 12.31
N TYR A 54 28.43 -0.90 12.73
CA TYR A 54 27.37 0.09 12.77
C TYR A 54 26.75 0.35 11.39
N ILE A 55 27.58 0.48 10.36
CA ILE A 55 27.09 0.65 8.98
C ILE A 55 26.27 -0.58 8.56
N ALA A 56 26.74 -1.79 8.81
CA ALA A 56 26.03 -3.02 8.47
C ALA A 56 24.67 -3.09 9.18
N PHE A 57 24.61 -2.82 10.49
CA PHE A 57 23.36 -2.76 11.24
C PHE A 57 22.41 -1.68 10.73
N GLY A 58 22.93 -0.47 10.44
CA GLY A 58 22.15 0.61 9.88
C GLY A 58 21.47 0.22 8.55
N ILE A 59 22.19 -0.46 7.67
CA ILE A 59 21.67 -0.98 6.40
C ILE A 59 20.59 -2.05 6.64
N ILE A 60 20.83 -2.99 7.57
CA ILE A 60 19.88 -4.03 7.91
C ILE A 60 18.56 -3.41 8.41
N PHE A 61 18.62 -2.46 9.34
CA PHE A 61 17.42 -1.77 9.84
C PHE A 61 16.70 -0.98 8.75
N LEU A 62 17.44 -0.32 7.86
CA LEU A 62 16.86 0.44 6.75
C LEU A 62 16.12 -0.45 5.77
N LEU A 63 16.68 -1.61 5.43
CA LEU A 63 16.13 -2.53 4.44
C LEU A 63 15.08 -3.50 5.04
N TYR A 64 15.03 -3.63 6.36
CA TYR A 64 14.16 -4.61 7.02
C TYR A 64 12.68 -4.47 6.61
N MET A 65 12.12 -3.26 6.70
CA MET A 65 10.72 -3.02 6.34
C MET A 65 10.43 -3.26 4.85
N PRO A 66 11.15 -2.64 3.89
CA PRO A 66 10.91 -2.88 2.48
C PRO A 66 10.99 -4.35 2.08
N VAL A 67 12.00 -5.08 2.57
CA VAL A 67 12.18 -6.50 2.25
C VAL A 67 11.06 -7.35 2.86
N THR A 68 10.72 -7.12 4.12
CA THR A 68 9.63 -7.85 4.80
C THR A 68 8.30 -7.63 4.10
N LEU A 69 7.97 -6.39 3.72
CA LEU A 69 6.73 -6.08 3.03
C LEU A 69 6.69 -6.70 1.63
N TRP A 70 7.82 -6.76 0.94
CA TRP A 70 7.92 -7.42 -0.37
C TRP A 70 7.67 -8.93 -0.27
N LEU A 71 8.29 -9.59 0.71
CA LEU A 71 8.08 -11.03 0.96
C LEU A 71 6.62 -11.31 1.34
N ARG A 72 6.04 -10.51 2.24
CA ARG A 72 4.62 -10.64 2.65
C ARG A 72 3.66 -10.47 1.46
N SER A 73 3.92 -9.49 0.60
CA SER A 73 3.08 -9.25 -0.58
C SER A 73 3.10 -10.41 -1.56
N LYS A 74 4.27 -11.02 -1.78
CA LYS A 74 4.40 -12.23 -2.57
C LYS A 74 3.66 -13.42 -1.94
N SER A 75 3.86 -13.63 -0.66
CA SER A 75 3.23 -14.75 0.07
C SER A 75 1.71 -14.60 0.12
N ALA A 76 1.19 -13.39 0.35
CA ALA A 76 -0.24 -13.13 0.38
C ALA A 76 -0.90 -13.42 -0.98
N LEU A 77 -0.29 -12.98 -2.08
CA LEU A 77 -0.80 -13.28 -3.41
C LEU A 77 -0.73 -14.78 -3.73
N ALA A 78 0.36 -15.47 -3.33
CA ALA A 78 0.51 -16.90 -3.55
C ALA A 78 -0.49 -17.74 -2.74
N ALA A 79 -0.82 -17.30 -1.51
CA ALA A 79 -1.71 -18.01 -0.60
C ALA A 79 -3.20 -17.84 -0.90
N SER A 80 -3.60 -16.79 -1.63
CA SER A 80 -5.00 -16.48 -1.90
C SER A 80 -5.36 -16.72 -3.36
N GLU A 81 -6.27 -17.65 -3.61
CA GLU A 81 -6.83 -17.88 -4.95
C GLU A 81 -7.64 -16.68 -5.43
N VAL A 82 -8.36 -16.03 -4.52
CA VAL A 82 -9.14 -14.81 -4.80
C VAL A 82 -8.24 -13.70 -5.32
N LEU A 83 -7.09 -13.45 -4.68
CA LEU A 83 -6.18 -12.39 -5.10
C LEU A 83 -5.44 -12.71 -6.41
N ARG A 84 -5.31 -13.98 -6.78
CA ARG A 84 -4.69 -14.41 -8.06
C ARG A 84 -5.65 -14.35 -9.24
N GLY A 85 -6.93 -14.44 -8.97
CA GLY A 85 -7.97 -14.38 -9.99
C GLY A 85 -8.21 -12.98 -10.53
N THR A 86 -9.08 -12.87 -11.51
CA THR A 86 -9.58 -11.58 -12.01
C THR A 86 -10.76 -11.15 -11.14
N LEU A 87 -10.69 -9.95 -10.61
CA LEU A 87 -11.74 -9.32 -9.83
C LEU A 87 -12.55 -8.40 -10.75
N HIS A 88 -13.84 -8.60 -10.81
CA HIS A 88 -14.76 -7.79 -11.59
C HIS A 88 -15.35 -6.72 -10.69
N TYR A 89 -15.11 -5.46 -11.01
CA TYR A 89 -15.63 -4.31 -10.29
C TYR A 89 -16.78 -3.67 -11.05
N LEU A 90 -17.89 -3.51 -10.36
CA LEU A 90 -19.02 -2.68 -10.79
C LEU A 90 -19.15 -1.52 -9.82
N VAL A 91 -19.15 -0.30 -10.34
CA VAL A 91 -19.38 0.92 -9.57
C VAL A 91 -20.69 1.53 -10.07
N ASP A 92 -21.63 1.67 -9.17
CA ASP A 92 -22.97 2.21 -9.46
C ASP A 92 -23.41 3.22 -8.40
N GLU A 93 -24.69 3.57 -8.41
CA GLU A 93 -25.25 4.52 -7.45
C GLU A 93 -25.26 4.00 -6.00
N ASN A 94 -25.21 2.70 -5.79
CA ASN A 94 -25.29 2.05 -4.49
C ASN A 94 -23.90 1.85 -3.85
N GLY A 95 -22.86 1.71 -4.67
CA GLY A 95 -21.49 1.48 -4.16
C GLY A 95 -20.58 0.74 -5.12
N PHE A 96 -19.67 -0.01 -4.53
CA PHE A 96 -18.76 -0.92 -5.22
C PHE A 96 -19.23 -2.35 -5.05
N THR A 97 -19.48 -3.05 -6.15
CA THR A 97 -19.64 -4.50 -6.14
C THR A 97 -18.38 -5.12 -6.71
N VAL A 98 -17.78 -6.03 -5.97
CA VAL A 98 -16.62 -6.80 -6.39
C VAL A 98 -17.03 -8.25 -6.50
N SER A 99 -16.86 -8.84 -7.67
CA SER A 99 -17.23 -10.24 -7.90
C SER A 99 -16.07 -11.05 -8.49
N GLN A 100 -16.06 -12.34 -8.15
CA GLN A 100 -15.14 -13.32 -8.69
C GLN A 100 -15.84 -14.69 -8.75
N GLY A 101 -16.04 -15.21 -9.95
CA GLY A 101 -16.82 -16.42 -10.14
C GLY A 101 -18.26 -16.24 -9.63
N GLU A 102 -18.68 -17.09 -8.71
CA GLU A 102 -20.01 -17.03 -8.09
C GLU A 102 -20.04 -16.15 -6.81
N GLU A 103 -18.89 -15.76 -6.31
CA GLU A 103 -18.81 -14.93 -5.11
C GLU A 103 -18.87 -13.44 -5.46
N SER A 104 -19.62 -12.67 -4.67
CA SER A 104 -19.70 -11.22 -4.79
C SER A 104 -19.75 -10.55 -3.41
N ALA A 105 -19.11 -9.42 -3.31
CA ALA A 105 -19.14 -8.55 -2.15
C ALA A 105 -19.57 -7.16 -2.55
N ASN A 106 -20.53 -6.59 -1.84
CA ASN A 106 -20.96 -5.21 -2.05
C ASN A 106 -20.44 -4.32 -0.93
N LEU A 107 -19.89 -3.17 -1.29
CA LEU A 107 -19.43 -2.13 -0.38
C LEU A 107 -20.22 -0.83 -0.70
N PRO A 108 -21.30 -0.52 0.02
CA PRO A 108 -22.06 0.69 -0.15
C PRO A 108 -21.23 1.96 0.09
N TRP A 109 -21.60 3.07 -0.54
CA TRP A 109 -20.87 4.35 -0.42
C TRP A 109 -20.74 4.84 1.02
N ASP A 110 -21.75 4.64 1.85
CA ASP A 110 -21.77 5.04 3.27
C ASP A 110 -20.77 4.23 4.11
N GLN A 111 -20.47 2.98 3.72
CA GLN A 111 -19.51 2.09 4.37
C GLN A 111 -18.06 2.29 3.89
N ILE A 112 -17.84 3.09 2.85
CA ILE A 112 -16.48 3.42 2.41
C ILE A 112 -15.85 4.38 3.43
N TYR A 113 -14.79 3.90 4.10
CA TYR A 113 -14.06 4.69 5.07
C TYR A 113 -13.34 5.88 4.40
N LYS A 114 -12.64 5.66 3.30
CA LYS A 114 -12.00 6.68 2.46
C LYS A 114 -11.57 6.09 1.11
N MET A 115 -11.39 6.95 0.12
CA MET A 115 -10.76 6.62 -1.16
C MET A 115 -9.49 7.46 -1.36
N VAL A 116 -8.40 6.81 -1.74
CA VAL A 116 -7.09 7.47 -1.93
C VAL A 116 -6.49 7.03 -3.25
N ALA A 117 -6.12 7.97 -4.09
CA ALA A 117 -5.28 7.70 -5.25
C ALA A 117 -3.81 7.93 -4.89
N THR A 118 -3.01 6.90 -5.09
CA THR A 118 -1.56 6.98 -5.10
C THR A 118 -1.06 7.12 -6.55
N LYS A 119 0.25 7.22 -6.76
CA LYS A 119 0.81 7.21 -8.12
C LYS A 119 0.44 5.97 -8.93
N SER A 120 0.28 4.83 -8.28
CA SER A 120 0.13 3.52 -8.92
C SER A 120 -1.23 2.89 -8.72
N ASN A 121 -1.90 3.15 -7.59
CA ASN A 121 -3.13 2.46 -7.20
C ASN A 121 -4.21 3.46 -6.77
N VAL A 122 -5.45 3.09 -6.98
CA VAL A 122 -6.60 3.62 -6.24
C VAL A 122 -6.91 2.64 -5.11
N LEU A 123 -7.02 3.15 -3.90
CA LEU A 123 -7.28 2.40 -2.69
C LEU A 123 -8.66 2.76 -2.15
N VAL A 124 -9.57 1.78 -2.16
CA VAL A 124 -10.93 1.93 -1.63
C VAL A 124 -10.96 1.27 -0.25
N TYR A 125 -10.88 2.07 0.79
CA TYR A 125 -10.82 1.58 2.16
C TYR A 125 -12.21 1.25 2.69
N SER A 126 -12.42 0.00 3.10
CA SER A 126 -13.59 -0.44 3.87
C SER A 126 -13.41 -0.22 5.37
N THR A 127 -12.18 -0.24 5.85
CA THR A 127 -11.80 0.06 7.25
C THR A 127 -10.56 0.94 7.27
N ARG A 128 -10.01 1.21 8.46
CA ARG A 128 -8.74 1.98 8.59
C ARG A 128 -7.54 1.28 7.93
N ILE A 129 -7.56 -0.04 7.85
CA ILE A 129 -6.41 -0.86 7.42
C ILE A 129 -6.70 -1.72 6.19
N ASN A 130 -7.97 -2.07 5.94
CA ASN A 130 -8.36 -2.91 4.81
C ASN A 130 -8.82 -2.06 3.63
N ALA A 131 -8.28 -2.32 2.46
CA ALA A 131 -8.65 -1.65 1.23
C ALA A 131 -8.68 -2.60 0.04
N TYR A 132 -9.60 -2.34 -0.87
CA TYR A 132 -9.52 -2.88 -2.22
C TYR A 132 -8.46 -2.10 -2.99
N ILE A 133 -7.59 -2.84 -3.67
CA ILE A 133 -6.46 -2.29 -4.43
C ILE A 133 -6.82 -2.32 -5.90
N ILE A 134 -6.86 -1.16 -6.52
CA ILE A 134 -7.20 -1.01 -7.93
C ILE A 134 -6.00 -0.36 -8.64
N PRO A 135 -5.18 -1.12 -9.40
CA PRO A 135 -4.05 -0.55 -10.13
C PRO A 135 -4.50 0.47 -11.17
N ARG A 136 -3.95 1.68 -11.11
CA ARG A 136 -4.32 2.78 -12.02
C ARG A 136 -4.06 2.46 -13.49
N GLU A 137 -3.02 1.67 -13.76
CA GLU A 137 -2.70 1.23 -15.13
C GLU A 137 -3.82 0.41 -15.78
N GLN A 138 -4.61 -0.31 -14.97
CA GLN A 138 -5.73 -1.13 -15.45
C GLN A 138 -7.05 -0.33 -15.57
N LEU A 139 -7.16 0.80 -14.88
CA LEU A 139 -8.30 1.71 -15.00
C LEU A 139 -8.25 2.55 -16.28
N GLY A 140 -7.06 2.96 -16.71
CA GLY A 140 -6.93 3.84 -17.87
C GLY A 140 -7.79 5.11 -17.79
N GLU A 141 -8.60 5.37 -18.80
CA GLU A 141 -9.51 6.53 -18.87
C GLU A 141 -10.64 6.47 -17.82
N GLN A 142 -11.02 5.29 -17.34
CA GLN A 142 -12.06 5.11 -16.33
C GLN A 142 -11.68 5.71 -14.97
N TYR A 143 -10.38 5.99 -14.75
CA TYR A 143 -9.91 6.67 -13.54
C TYR A 143 -10.59 8.02 -13.33
N LYS A 144 -10.76 8.81 -14.39
CA LYS A 144 -11.37 10.15 -14.30
C LYS A 144 -12.85 10.06 -13.92
N GLU A 145 -13.54 9.09 -14.49
CA GLU A 145 -14.95 8.83 -14.18
C GLU A 145 -15.12 8.34 -12.73
N LEU A 146 -14.29 7.39 -12.32
CA LEU A 146 -14.26 6.90 -10.94
C LEU A 146 -13.97 8.03 -9.94
N ALA A 147 -13.01 8.89 -10.22
CA ALA A 147 -12.67 10.03 -9.38
C ALA A 147 -13.84 11.04 -9.28
N LYS A 148 -14.55 11.29 -10.38
CA LYS A 148 -15.73 12.15 -10.40
C LYS A 148 -16.83 11.58 -9.50
N ILE A 149 -17.21 10.30 -9.71
CA ILE A 149 -18.24 9.63 -8.91
C ILE A 149 -17.86 9.63 -7.42
N ALA A 150 -16.60 9.31 -7.09
CA ALA A 150 -16.14 9.31 -5.70
C ALA A 150 -16.27 10.69 -5.04
N ASN A 151 -15.94 11.76 -5.76
CA ASN A 151 -16.07 13.13 -5.24
C ASN A 151 -17.53 13.59 -5.11
N GLU A 152 -18.46 13.03 -5.88
CA GLU A 152 -19.88 13.31 -5.79
C GLU A 152 -20.56 12.54 -4.64
N LYS A 153 -20.16 11.26 -4.44
CA LYS A 153 -20.80 10.34 -3.48
C LYS A 153 -20.20 10.42 -2.07
N LEU A 154 -18.93 10.78 -1.94
CA LEU A 154 -18.24 10.81 -0.65
C LEU A 154 -17.90 12.23 -0.20
N PRO A 155 -17.89 12.49 1.12
CA PRO A 155 -17.42 13.77 1.68
C PRO A 155 -15.96 14.04 1.29
N LYS A 156 -15.63 15.31 1.02
CA LYS A 156 -14.28 15.73 0.56
C LYS A 156 -13.13 15.25 1.45
N HIS A 157 -13.35 15.13 2.76
CA HIS A 157 -12.32 14.63 3.68
C HIS A 157 -12.03 13.14 3.56
N ARG A 158 -12.93 12.37 2.95
CA ARG A 158 -12.76 10.93 2.66
C ARG A 158 -12.20 10.65 1.27
N VAL A 159 -12.10 11.64 0.41
CA VAL A 159 -11.61 11.47 -0.98
C VAL A 159 -10.30 12.21 -1.15
N LYS A 160 -9.25 11.49 -1.53
CA LYS A 160 -7.93 12.00 -1.92
C LYS A 160 -7.57 11.47 -3.31
N MET A 161 -8.39 11.84 -4.30
CA MET A 161 -8.23 11.47 -5.69
C MET A 161 -8.03 12.74 -6.51
N GLN A 162 -6.78 12.99 -6.92
CA GLN A 162 -6.40 14.09 -7.81
C GLN A 162 -5.82 13.52 -9.09
#